data_16f86d4d5fff61a2322ff6006da5904b
#
_entry.id   16f86d4d5fff61a2322ff6006da5904b
#
_cell.length_a   1.000
_cell.length_b   1.000
_cell.length_c   1.000
_cell.angle_alpha   90.00
_cell.angle_beta   90.00
_cell.angle_gamma   90.00
#
_symmetry.space_group_name_H-M   'P 1'
#
loop_
_entity.id
_entity.type
_entity.pdbx_description
1 polymer ?
#
loop_
_entity_poly.entity_id
_entity_poly.type
_entity_poly.pdbx_seq_one_letter_code
_entity_poly.pdbx_strand_id
1 'polypeptide(L)'
;MTLTFAFKDVKGNEARASYTVNILDEPVISNVTPAQGAQTGTEKKPVISAEIANAGEAPTVTMTVNNETVNASYADGKVTYTPAVALADGRVTVTVTVKRADGKEASKTWSFTIGEALFQKYFGQLHSHTQYSDGAGSLESALSYIKSIPDQDNIDFVAFTDHSNYFDKSGAANPEGALYDMTKATEY
;
A
#
# COMPACT_ATOMS: atom_id res chain seq x y z
N MET A 1 5.12 -30.93 19.44
CA MET A 1 5.90 -32.15 19.23
C MET A 1 6.13 -32.78 20.62
N THR A 2 5.82 -34.06 20.79
CA THR A 2 6.07 -34.75 22.04
C THR A 2 7.26 -35.71 21.87
N LEU A 3 8.26 -35.57 22.72
CA LEU A 3 9.42 -36.46 22.79
C LEU A 3 9.21 -37.41 23.99
N THR A 4 9.24 -38.70 23.74
CA THR A 4 9.13 -39.73 24.78
C THR A 4 10.45 -40.50 24.86
N PHE A 5 11.03 -40.52 26.03
CA PHE A 5 12.21 -41.31 26.33
C PHE A 5 11.75 -42.53 27.14
N ALA A 6 12.11 -43.72 26.67
CA ALA A 6 11.89 -44.96 27.38
C ALA A 6 13.24 -45.58 27.78
N PHE A 7 13.39 -45.94 29.00
CA PHE A 7 14.58 -46.58 29.54
C PHE A 7 14.18 -47.93 30.17
N LYS A 8 14.90 -48.96 29.84
CA LYS A 8 14.65 -50.30 30.36
C LYS A 8 15.91 -50.85 31.03
N ASP A 9 15.79 -51.30 32.26
CA ASP A 9 16.91 -51.90 32.95
C ASP A 9 17.13 -53.40 32.59
N VAL A 10 18.21 -53.96 33.04
CA VAL A 10 18.56 -55.36 32.77
C VAL A 10 17.59 -56.39 33.36
N LYS A 11 16.72 -55.97 34.29
CA LYS A 11 15.67 -56.79 34.89
C LYS A 11 14.32 -56.65 34.17
N GLY A 12 14.25 -55.78 33.14
CA GLY A 12 13.06 -55.56 32.37
C GLY A 12 12.15 -54.46 32.91
N ASN A 13 12.52 -53.74 33.95
CA ASN A 13 11.76 -52.60 34.44
C ASN A 13 11.89 -51.43 33.43
N GLU A 14 10.78 -50.76 33.13
CA GLU A 14 10.73 -49.66 32.19
C GLU A 14 10.36 -48.36 32.87
N ALA A 15 11.12 -47.32 32.62
CA ALA A 15 10.78 -45.94 32.99
C ALA A 15 10.57 -45.11 31.72
N ARG A 16 9.56 -44.25 31.70
CA ARG A 16 9.25 -43.34 30.59
C ARG A 16 9.16 -41.94 31.10
N ALA A 17 9.71 -40.99 30.29
CA ALA A 17 9.53 -39.57 30.49
C ALA A 17 9.10 -38.97 29.17
N SER A 18 8.06 -38.16 29.20
CA SER A 18 7.55 -37.46 28.01
C SER A 18 7.68 -35.95 28.19
N TYR A 19 8.22 -35.30 27.18
CA TYR A 19 8.40 -33.85 27.15
C TYR A 19 7.66 -33.32 25.92
N THR A 20 6.80 -32.31 26.10
CA THR A 20 6.16 -31.61 25.02
C THR A 20 6.99 -30.39 24.65
N VAL A 21 7.46 -30.36 23.42
CA VAL A 21 8.16 -29.19 22.84
C VAL A 21 7.17 -28.46 21.93
N ASN A 22 6.81 -27.25 22.31
CA ASN A 22 6.03 -26.37 21.48
C ASN A 22 7.00 -25.52 20.65
N ILE A 23 7.03 -25.76 19.33
CA ILE A 23 7.75 -24.90 18.39
C ILE A 23 6.71 -23.92 17.83
N LEU A 24 6.86 -22.66 18.16
CA LEU A 24 6.07 -21.59 17.59
C LEU A 24 6.81 -21.00 16.39
N ASP A 25 6.08 -20.76 15.32
CA ASP A 25 6.58 -19.97 14.20
C ASP A 25 6.97 -18.55 14.67
N GLU A 26 7.69 -17.81 13.84
CA GLU A 26 8.06 -16.43 14.15
C GLU A 26 6.81 -15.56 14.30
N PRO A 27 6.85 -14.50 15.13
CA PRO A 27 5.75 -13.58 15.27
C PRO A 27 5.45 -12.90 13.91
N VAL A 28 4.17 -12.71 13.59
CA VAL A 28 3.73 -12.06 12.34
C VAL A 28 2.73 -10.96 12.69
N ILE A 29 2.95 -9.77 12.16
CA ILE A 29 2.05 -8.61 12.30
C ILE A 29 1.32 -8.40 10.98
N SER A 30 -0.01 -8.44 11.01
CA SER A 30 -0.90 -8.38 9.84
C SER A 30 -2.12 -7.50 10.10
N ASN A 31 -3.00 -7.39 9.11
CA ASN A 31 -4.34 -6.76 9.20
C ASN A 31 -4.34 -5.41 9.93
N VAL A 32 -3.48 -4.49 9.45
CA VAL A 32 -3.35 -3.16 10.04
C VAL A 32 -4.55 -2.26 9.72
N THR A 33 -4.97 -1.48 10.71
CA THR A 33 -6.05 -0.49 10.57
C THR A 33 -5.56 0.86 11.15
N PRO A 34 -5.80 2.01 10.49
CA PRO A 34 -6.21 2.12 9.09
C PRO A 34 -5.23 1.41 8.15
N ALA A 35 -5.69 0.95 6.99
CA ALA A 35 -4.83 0.24 6.03
C ALA A 35 -3.67 1.12 5.54
N GLN A 36 -2.61 0.48 5.01
CA GLN A 36 -1.49 1.21 4.39
C GLN A 36 -2.01 2.13 3.29
N GLY A 37 -1.70 3.42 3.39
CA GLY A 37 -2.08 4.45 2.43
C GLY A 37 -3.54 4.93 2.55
N ALA A 38 -4.33 4.41 3.49
CA ALA A 38 -5.71 4.85 3.70
C ALA A 38 -5.80 6.34 4.05
N GLN A 39 -6.94 6.94 3.73
CA GLN A 39 -7.32 8.30 4.12
C GLN A 39 -8.50 8.21 5.06
N THR A 40 -8.47 8.94 6.18
CA THR A 40 -9.54 8.91 7.19
C THR A 40 -10.59 9.99 6.98
N GLY A 41 -10.39 10.90 6.02
CA GLY A 41 -11.30 12.02 5.77
C GLY A 41 -11.48 12.87 7.03
N THR A 42 -12.71 13.02 7.48
CA THR A 42 -13.05 13.82 8.67
C THR A 42 -12.74 13.14 10.01
N GLU A 43 -12.45 11.81 9.99
CA GLU A 43 -12.13 11.06 11.21
C GLU A 43 -10.69 11.37 11.67
N LYS A 44 -10.57 12.11 12.77
CA LYS A 44 -9.27 12.53 13.35
C LYS A 44 -8.83 11.70 14.56
N LYS A 45 -9.64 10.76 14.99
CA LYS A 45 -9.34 9.83 16.10
C LYS A 45 -9.58 8.38 15.67
N PRO A 46 -9.01 7.95 14.52
CA PRO A 46 -9.26 6.60 14.03
C PRO A 46 -8.75 5.56 15.02
N VAL A 47 -9.43 4.42 15.08
CA VAL A 47 -8.90 3.26 15.77
C VAL A 47 -7.69 2.74 14.99
N ILE A 48 -6.55 2.67 15.66
CA ILE A 48 -5.30 2.15 15.11
C ILE A 48 -5.09 0.75 15.68
N SER A 49 -4.96 -0.26 14.84
CA SER A 49 -4.78 -1.63 15.30
C SER A 49 -3.98 -2.49 14.33
N ALA A 50 -3.45 -3.61 14.87
CA ALA A 50 -2.82 -4.66 14.08
C ALA A 50 -3.09 -6.01 14.74
N GLU A 51 -3.17 -7.06 13.94
CA GLU A 51 -3.24 -8.45 14.42
C GLU A 51 -1.83 -9.04 14.53
N ILE A 52 -1.60 -9.80 15.58
CA ILE A 52 -0.31 -10.44 15.88
C ILE A 52 -0.53 -11.92 16.05
N ALA A 53 0.00 -12.71 15.12
CA ALA A 53 0.04 -14.16 15.22
C ALA A 53 1.37 -14.63 15.84
N ASN A 54 1.37 -15.81 16.46
CA ASN A 54 2.55 -16.47 17.04
C ASN A 54 3.28 -15.61 18.09
N ALA A 55 2.55 -14.75 18.79
CA ALA A 55 3.12 -13.87 19.82
C ALA A 55 3.65 -14.62 21.05
N GLY A 56 3.23 -15.88 21.23
CA GLY A 56 3.59 -16.68 22.42
C GLY A 56 2.84 -16.23 23.68
N GLU A 57 3.30 -16.73 24.83
CA GLU A 57 2.76 -16.32 26.12
C GLU A 57 3.44 -15.01 26.59
N ALA A 58 2.63 -14.10 27.14
CA ALA A 58 3.07 -12.82 27.72
C ALA A 58 4.09 -12.04 26.83
N PRO A 59 3.77 -11.75 25.56
CA PRO A 59 4.67 -10.98 24.71
C PRO A 59 4.75 -9.53 25.18
N THR A 60 5.88 -8.88 24.92
CA THR A 60 5.96 -7.43 25.01
C THR A 60 5.54 -6.84 23.67
N VAL A 61 4.44 -6.07 23.66
CA VAL A 61 3.94 -5.39 22.48
C VAL A 61 4.04 -3.89 22.68
N THR A 62 4.68 -3.19 21.75
CA THR A 62 4.79 -1.73 21.76
C THR A 62 4.24 -1.15 20.48
N MET A 63 3.62 0.02 20.57
CA MET A 63 3.15 0.78 19.42
C MET A 63 3.68 2.21 19.51
N THR A 64 4.17 2.73 18.39
CA THR A 64 4.49 4.14 18.24
C THR A 64 3.62 4.77 17.16
N VAL A 65 3.24 6.01 17.36
CA VAL A 65 2.52 6.86 16.40
C VAL A 65 3.34 8.12 16.20
N ASN A 66 3.77 8.39 14.98
CA ASN A 66 4.68 9.49 14.65
C ASN A 66 5.95 9.50 15.52
N ASN A 67 6.52 8.30 15.77
CA ASN A 67 7.69 8.04 16.61
C ASN A 67 7.48 8.24 18.13
N GLU A 68 6.27 8.57 18.57
CA GLU A 68 5.94 8.65 19.99
C GLU A 68 5.29 7.35 20.46
N THR A 69 5.81 6.79 21.58
CA THR A 69 5.23 5.58 22.17
C THR A 69 3.86 5.91 22.76
N VAL A 70 2.87 5.09 22.38
CA VAL A 70 1.49 5.25 22.85
C VAL A 70 1.09 4.10 23.78
N ASN A 71 0.13 4.38 24.67
CA ASN A 71 -0.42 3.36 25.56
C ASN A 71 -1.48 2.53 24.81
N ALA A 72 -1.02 1.55 24.02
CA ALA A 72 -1.86 0.65 23.28
C ALA A 72 -2.27 -0.56 24.14
N SER A 73 -3.48 -1.05 23.96
CA SER A 73 -3.97 -2.28 24.59
C SER A 73 -3.66 -3.48 23.70
N TYR A 74 -3.15 -4.56 24.29
CA TYR A 74 -2.97 -5.83 23.59
C TYR A 74 -3.83 -6.90 24.26
N ALA A 75 -4.75 -7.49 23.49
CA ALA A 75 -5.61 -8.60 23.92
C ALA A 75 -5.97 -9.47 22.71
N ASP A 76 -6.12 -10.76 22.94
CA ASP A 76 -6.60 -11.74 21.94
C ASP A 76 -5.87 -11.67 20.60
N GLY A 77 -4.54 -11.48 20.63
CA GLY A 77 -3.73 -11.39 19.42
C GLY A 77 -3.89 -10.08 18.65
N LYS A 78 -4.50 -9.06 19.23
CA LYS A 78 -4.70 -7.77 18.60
C LYS A 78 -4.17 -6.64 19.48
N VAL A 79 -3.36 -5.76 18.90
CA VAL A 79 -2.96 -4.48 19.52
C VAL A 79 -3.87 -3.37 19.00
N THR A 80 -4.35 -2.52 19.91
CA THR A 80 -5.31 -1.46 19.58
C THR A 80 -4.98 -0.18 20.34
N TYR A 81 -5.09 0.93 19.65
CA TYR A 81 -4.96 2.28 20.20
C TYR A 81 -5.96 3.22 19.57
N THR A 82 -6.58 4.08 20.37
CA THR A 82 -7.43 5.19 19.90
C THR A 82 -6.87 6.48 20.45
N PRO A 83 -6.52 7.47 19.60
CA PRO A 83 -5.99 8.74 20.07
C PRO A 83 -6.97 9.48 20.99
N ALA A 84 -6.53 9.88 22.17
CA ALA A 84 -7.35 10.69 23.09
C ALA A 84 -7.59 12.10 22.53
N VAL A 85 -6.58 12.64 21.83
CA VAL A 85 -6.63 13.96 21.17
C VAL A 85 -6.68 13.74 19.65
N ALA A 86 -7.38 14.61 18.93
CA ALA A 86 -7.43 14.59 17.48
C ALA A 86 -6.02 14.70 16.88
N LEU A 87 -5.70 13.83 15.97
CA LEU A 87 -4.46 13.89 15.18
C LEU A 87 -4.55 15.07 14.19
N ALA A 88 -3.42 15.70 13.92
CA ALA A 88 -3.32 16.74 12.92
C ALA A 88 -3.50 16.16 11.50
N ASP A 89 -3.98 16.99 10.59
CA ASP A 89 -4.06 16.61 9.18
C ASP A 89 -2.67 16.31 8.61
N GLY A 90 -2.59 15.29 7.79
CA GLY A 90 -1.36 14.85 7.16
C GLY A 90 -1.06 13.37 7.40
N ARG A 91 0.16 12.98 7.02
CA ARG A 91 0.61 11.59 7.12
C ARG A 91 0.89 11.20 8.56
N VAL A 92 0.33 10.08 8.96
CA VAL A 92 0.60 9.43 10.25
C VAL A 92 1.37 8.14 9.99
N THR A 93 2.46 7.95 10.71
CA THR A 93 3.27 6.72 10.64
C THR A 93 3.10 5.94 11.94
N VAL A 94 2.80 4.67 11.82
CA VAL A 94 2.63 3.75 12.96
C VAL A 94 3.66 2.63 12.87
N THR A 95 4.28 2.30 13.99
CA THR A 95 5.13 1.11 14.10
C THR A 95 4.64 0.26 15.27
N VAL A 96 4.42 -1.01 15.03
CA VAL A 96 4.16 -2.02 16.05
C VAL A 96 5.34 -2.96 16.12
N THR A 97 5.80 -3.23 17.33
CA THR A 97 6.85 -4.21 17.58
C THR A 97 6.34 -5.21 18.61
N VAL A 98 6.52 -6.48 18.33
CA VAL A 98 6.23 -7.58 19.26
C VAL A 98 7.51 -8.33 19.58
N LYS A 99 7.78 -8.56 20.86
CA LYS A 99 8.92 -9.33 21.34
C LYS A 99 8.43 -10.45 22.25
N ARG A 100 8.80 -11.67 21.92
CA ARG A 100 8.50 -12.87 22.67
C ARG A 100 9.53 -13.11 23.79
N ALA A 101 9.13 -13.91 24.79
CA ALA A 101 10.01 -14.30 25.89
C ALA A 101 11.25 -15.10 25.45
N ASP A 102 11.18 -15.81 24.31
CA ASP A 102 12.29 -16.55 23.70
C ASP A 102 13.26 -15.67 22.88
N GLY A 103 13.04 -14.34 22.86
CA GLY A 103 13.87 -13.37 22.16
C GLY A 103 13.50 -13.14 20.70
N LYS A 104 12.53 -13.87 20.12
CA LYS A 104 12.03 -13.62 18.78
C LYS A 104 11.26 -12.32 18.73
N GLU A 105 11.48 -11.55 17.66
CA GLU A 105 10.89 -10.22 17.50
C GLU A 105 10.38 -10.02 16.08
N ALA A 106 9.27 -9.30 15.94
CA ALA A 106 8.79 -8.79 14.66
C ALA A 106 8.38 -7.34 14.80
N SER A 107 8.57 -6.58 13.73
CA SER A 107 8.17 -5.18 13.67
C SER A 107 7.50 -4.89 12.33
N LYS A 108 6.47 -4.05 12.34
CA LYS A 108 5.77 -3.59 11.15
C LYS A 108 5.50 -2.11 11.24
N THR A 109 5.90 -1.41 10.18
CA THR A 109 5.61 0.02 10.00
C THR A 109 4.67 0.21 8.83
N TRP A 110 3.66 1.05 9.03
CA TRP A 110 2.75 1.47 7.97
C TRP A 110 2.37 2.94 8.16
N SER A 111 1.71 3.52 7.17
CA SER A 111 1.23 4.89 7.25
C SER A 111 -0.15 5.05 6.62
N PHE A 112 -0.89 6.03 7.13
CA PHE A 112 -2.15 6.50 6.60
C PHE A 112 -2.21 8.03 6.67
N THR A 113 -3.25 8.64 6.15
CA THR A 113 -3.41 10.11 6.14
C THR A 113 -4.65 10.50 6.92
N ILE A 114 -4.50 11.44 7.83
CA ILE A 114 -5.61 12.14 8.49
C ILE A 114 -6.05 13.29 7.59
N GLY A 115 -7.34 13.42 7.38
CA GLY A 115 -7.89 14.41 6.45
C GLY A 115 -7.86 13.91 5.01
N GLU A 116 -7.97 14.82 4.08
CA GLU A 116 -7.78 14.55 2.67
C GLU A 116 -6.28 14.58 2.33
N ALA A 117 -5.87 13.78 1.35
CA ALA A 117 -4.48 13.82 0.91
C ALA A 117 -4.17 15.21 0.34
N LEU A 118 -3.07 15.82 0.83
CA LEU A 118 -2.58 17.10 0.32
C LEU A 118 -2.17 17.01 -1.16
N PHE A 119 -1.86 15.80 -1.63
CA PHE A 119 -1.47 15.50 -3.00
C PHE A 119 -2.31 14.34 -3.51
N GLN A 120 -2.95 14.51 -4.64
CA GLN A 120 -3.57 13.43 -5.39
C GLN A 120 -2.57 12.89 -6.41
N LYS A 121 -2.64 11.58 -6.66
CA LYS A 121 -1.86 10.96 -7.73
C LYS A 121 -2.68 11.03 -8.99
N TYR A 122 -2.05 11.53 -10.04
CA TYR A 122 -2.61 11.53 -11.38
C TYR A 122 -1.74 10.66 -12.28
N PHE A 123 -2.37 9.84 -13.08
CA PHE A 123 -1.71 8.99 -14.08
C PHE A 123 -1.97 9.55 -15.46
N GLY A 124 -0.94 9.70 -16.25
CA GLY A 124 -1.12 10.28 -17.57
C GLY A 124 0.00 9.94 -18.55
N GLN A 125 -0.26 10.26 -19.80
CA GLN A 125 0.68 10.11 -20.89
C GLN A 125 1.19 11.49 -21.28
N LEU A 126 2.51 11.69 -21.20
CA LEU A 126 3.16 12.97 -21.48
C LEU A 126 3.73 13.07 -22.91
N HIS A 127 3.70 11.99 -23.68
CA HIS A 127 4.30 11.93 -25.01
C HIS A 127 3.49 11.03 -25.92
N SER A 128 2.73 11.63 -26.82
CA SER A 128 1.93 10.93 -27.84
C SER A 128 1.93 11.72 -29.12
N HIS A 129 1.89 11.02 -30.25
CA HIS A 129 1.87 11.61 -31.57
C HIS A 129 0.60 11.21 -32.31
N THR A 130 0.13 12.13 -33.15
CA THR A 130 -1.04 11.94 -34.03
C THR A 130 -0.61 11.94 -35.49
N GLN A 131 -1.59 11.88 -36.40
CA GLN A 131 -1.37 12.01 -37.84
C GLN A 131 -0.79 13.38 -38.27
N TYR A 132 -0.76 14.35 -37.35
CA TYR A 132 -0.10 15.63 -37.60
C TYR A 132 1.42 15.54 -37.64
N SER A 133 1.98 14.45 -37.16
CA SER A 133 3.41 14.12 -37.30
C SER A 133 3.59 12.70 -37.82
N ASP A 134 4.11 11.79 -37.00
CA ASP A 134 4.42 10.40 -37.36
C ASP A 134 3.50 9.38 -36.69
N GLY A 135 2.48 9.83 -35.95
CA GLY A 135 1.44 8.99 -35.40
C GLY A 135 0.40 8.55 -36.45
N ALA A 136 -0.30 7.45 -36.20
CA ALA A 136 -1.21 6.83 -37.18
C ALA A 136 -2.67 7.30 -37.08
N GLY A 137 -3.09 7.90 -35.95
CA GLY A 137 -4.48 8.26 -35.70
C GLY A 137 -4.72 9.74 -35.65
N SER A 138 -5.98 10.19 -35.92
CA SER A 138 -6.35 11.60 -35.71
C SER A 138 -6.46 11.92 -34.22
N LEU A 139 -6.33 13.18 -33.87
CA LEU A 139 -6.53 13.68 -32.51
C LEU A 139 -7.93 13.32 -32.00
N GLU A 140 -8.96 13.50 -32.83
CA GLU A 140 -10.35 13.19 -32.49
C GLU A 140 -10.55 11.69 -32.18
N SER A 141 -9.95 10.82 -32.99
CA SER A 141 -10.05 9.38 -32.73
C SER A 141 -9.32 8.96 -31.45
N ALA A 142 -8.16 9.55 -31.16
CA ALA A 142 -7.42 9.31 -29.94
C ALA A 142 -8.20 9.77 -28.70
N LEU A 143 -8.77 10.98 -28.73
CA LEU A 143 -9.60 11.51 -27.64
C LEU A 143 -10.89 10.70 -27.45
N SER A 144 -11.54 10.28 -28.56
CA SER A 144 -12.73 9.42 -28.48
C SER A 144 -12.42 8.07 -27.84
N TYR A 145 -11.26 7.49 -28.17
CA TYR A 145 -10.82 6.25 -27.56
C TYR A 145 -10.58 6.43 -26.05
N ILE A 146 -9.84 7.46 -25.64
CA ILE A 146 -9.59 7.75 -24.22
C ILE A 146 -10.91 7.92 -23.46
N LYS A 147 -11.85 8.71 -23.98
CA LYS A 147 -13.18 8.91 -23.38
C LYS A 147 -14.03 7.63 -23.30
N SER A 148 -13.73 6.61 -24.10
CA SER A 148 -14.44 5.32 -24.07
C SER A 148 -13.93 4.37 -22.99
N ILE A 149 -12.75 4.63 -22.39
CA ILE A 149 -12.17 3.81 -21.33
C ILE A 149 -12.90 4.15 -20.01
N PRO A 150 -13.34 3.16 -19.21
CA PRO A 150 -13.94 3.40 -17.90
C PRO A 150 -13.00 4.19 -16.98
N ASP A 151 -13.52 5.12 -16.18
CA ASP A 151 -12.74 6.02 -15.33
C ASP A 151 -11.71 5.31 -14.46
N GLN A 152 -12.04 4.13 -13.94
CA GLN A 152 -11.15 3.33 -13.09
C GLN A 152 -9.90 2.80 -13.80
N ASP A 153 -9.95 2.69 -15.13
CA ASP A 153 -8.88 2.14 -15.97
C ASP A 153 -8.27 3.21 -16.89
N ASN A 154 -8.77 4.45 -16.79
CA ASN A 154 -8.37 5.55 -17.66
C ASN A 154 -7.18 6.33 -17.09
N ILE A 155 -6.58 7.16 -17.94
CA ILE A 155 -5.58 8.14 -17.56
C ILE A 155 -6.26 9.47 -17.21
N ASP A 156 -5.68 10.21 -16.25
CA ASP A 156 -6.21 11.50 -15.79
C ASP A 156 -5.89 12.63 -16.76
N PHE A 157 -4.81 12.49 -17.53
CA PHE A 157 -4.38 13.48 -18.50
C PHE A 157 -3.56 12.88 -19.64
N VAL A 158 -3.56 13.53 -20.78
CA VAL A 158 -2.74 13.19 -21.95
C VAL A 158 -2.17 14.46 -22.59
N ALA A 159 -0.92 14.37 -23.06
CA ALA A 159 -0.30 15.39 -23.88
C ALA A 159 0.01 14.81 -25.26
N PHE A 160 -0.49 15.47 -26.30
CA PHE A 160 -0.10 15.21 -27.68
C PHE A 160 1.06 16.14 -28.01
N THR A 161 2.17 15.54 -28.41
CA THR A 161 3.45 16.24 -28.61
C THR A 161 3.98 15.97 -30.02
N ASP A 162 3.12 16.22 -30.99
CA ASP A 162 3.45 16.05 -32.41
C ASP A 162 4.72 16.81 -32.79
N HIS A 163 5.51 16.27 -33.69
CA HIS A 163 6.73 16.90 -34.18
C HIS A 163 6.44 18.20 -34.93
N SER A 164 6.91 19.32 -34.44
CA SER A 164 6.69 20.65 -35.03
C SER A 164 7.21 20.80 -36.45
N ASN A 165 8.24 20.04 -36.83
CA ASN A 165 8.79 20.07 -38.19
C ASN A 165 7.89 19.42 -39.27
N TYR A 166 6.77 18.81 -38.85
CA TYR A 166 5.77 18.29 -39.77
C TYR A 166 4.63 19.28 -40.06
N PHE A 167 4.42 20.28 -39.20
CA PHE A 167 3.27 21.18 -39.27
C PHE A 167 3.26 22.10 -40.51
N ASP A 168 4.41 22.40 -41.05
CA ASP A 168 4.58 23.25 -42.24
C ASP A 168 4.77 22.46 -43.54
N LYS A 169 4.62 21.14 -43.50
CA LYS A 169 4.81 20.24 -44.64
C LYS A 169 3.52 19.53 -45.00
N SER A 170 3.15 19.62 -46.28
CA SER A 170 2.11 18.77 -46.84
C SER A 170 2.63 17.34 -47.10
N GLY A 171 1.77 16.35 -46.94
CA GLY A 171 2.12 14.95 -47.14
C GLY A 171 1.16 14.00 -46.43
N ALA A 172 1.56 12.74 -46.30
CA ALA A 172 0.72 11.73 -45.64
C ALA A 172 0.44 12.04 -44.17
N ALA A 173 1.41 12.64 -43.46
CA ALA A 173 1.28 13.01 -42.05
C ALA A 173 0.53 14.32 -41.83
N ASN A 174 0.66 15.28 -42.76
CA ASN A 174 -0.08 16.54 -42.75
C ASN A 174 -0.50 16.89 -44.20
N PRO A 175 -1.54 16.24 -44.74
CA PRO A 175 -1.93 16.39 -46.16
C PRO A 175 -2.40 17.80 -46.52
N GLU A 176 -2.85 18.58 -45.56
CA GLU A 176 -3.33 19.94 -45.79
C GLU A 176 -2.21 20.98 -45.82
N GLY A 177 -1.00 20.63 -45.39
CA GLY A 177 0.17 21.50 -45.34
C GLY A 177 0.01 22.75 -44.48
N ALA A 178 -0.98 22.74 -43.60
CA ALA A 178 -1.30 23.84 -42.71
C ALA A 178 -0.68 23.64 -41.33
N LEU A 179 -0.36 24.76 -40.67
CA LEU A 179 -0.06 24.73 -39.25
C LEU A 179 -1.25 24.16 -38.47
N TYR A 180 -0.98 23.35 -37.46
CA TYR A 180 -2.02 22.84 -36.56
C TYR A 180 -2.73 24.00 -35.86
N ASP A 181 -4.05 24.04 -35.99
CA ASP A 181 -4.85 25.03 -35.31
C ASP A 181 -5.01 24.70 -33.83
N MET A 182 -4.16 25.30 -33.02
CA MET A 182 -4.15 25.12 -31.58
C MET A 182 -5.47 25.55 -30.90
N THR A 183 -6.30 26.35 -31.58
CA THR A 183 -7.60 26.73 -30.98
C THR A 183 -8.55 25.56 -30.90
N LYS A 184 -8.46 24.58 -31.80
CA LYS A 184 -9.25 23.35 -31.75
C LYS A 184 -8.83 22.37 -30.67
N ALA A 185 -7.59 22.45 -30.22
CA ALA A 185 -7.10 21.58 -29.14
C ALA A 185 -7.65 21.96 -27.76
N THR A 186 -8.16 23.18 -27.59
CA THR A 186 -8.70 23.67 -26.31
C THR A 186 -10.21 23.47 -26.17
N GLU A 187 -10.88 22.94 -27.18
CA GLU A 187 -12.35 22.71 -27.19
C GLU A 187 -12.77 21.31 -26.72
N TYR A 188 -11.81 20.46 -26.25
CA TYR A 188 -12.07 19.07 -25.84
C TYR A 188 -12.00 18.87 -24.31
#